data_0d0879517d706d07718782d4a2a96bc2
#
_entry.id   0d0879517d706d07718782d4a2a96bc2
#
_cell.length_a   1.000
_cell.length_b   1.000
_cell.length_c   1.000
_cell.angle_alpha   90.00
_cell.angle_beta   90.00
_cell.angle_gamma   90.00
#
_symmetry.space_group_name_H-M   'P 1'
#
loop_
_entity.id
_entity.type
_entity.pdbx_description
1 polymer ?
#
loop_
_entity_poly.entity_id
_entity_poly.type
_entity_poly.pdbx_seq_one_letter_code
_entity_poly.pdbx_strand_id
1 'polypeptide(L)'
;MSDLVKVNVDGVEVEVAPGTTILQACEVAGAEIPRFCYHERLSIAGNCRMCLVNVKNAPKPVASCAMPVAPDMEVDTKSDAVQAAREGVMEFLLINHPLDCPICDQGGECDLQDQAFGYGVDESRFQDNKRAVENKNMGPLVKTIMTRCIQCTRCVRFATEVAGVPEIGAIGRGEDMEITTYLEASLSSELSGNVIDLCPVGALTSKPYAFTARPWELKKTETIDVMDAVGSNIRVDTRGREVMRILPRNHDDVNEEWLSDKSRFVWDGLNTQRIDSPYIRKEGKLEAVSWSEAFEVIAQKLKGQESNTAAIAGDLACAEGMMALKDLMAQLGSPNLDCRQDGAQLPTNGNRANYLFNTGIANIDDADALLIIGSNPRREAPVLNARIRKRWVAGNFPIGIIGQDED
;
A
#
# COMPACT_ATOMS: atom_id res chain seq x y z
N MET A 1 34.98 7.78 1.39
CA MET A 1 34.13 7.93 2.59
C MET A 1 33.49 9.29 2.45
N SER A 2 32.17 9.39 2.28
CA SER A 2 31.49 10.67 2.31
C SER A 2 31.64 11.25 3.71
N ASP A 3 32.17 12.47 3.82
CA ASP A 3 32.25 13.15 5.12
C ASP A 3 30.83 13.32 5.66
N LEU A 4 30.49 12.63 6.76
CA LEU A 4 29.19 12.77 7.42
C LEU A 4 29.04 14.19 8.00
N VAL A 5 27.85 14.72 7.97
CA VAL A 5 27.49 16.02 8.50
C VAL A 5 27.05 15.86 9.96
N LYS A 6 27.69 16.56 10.87
CA LYS A 6 27.30 16.61 12.28
C LYS A 6 26.22 17.63 12.49
N VAL A 7 25.14 17.23 13.20
CA VAL A 7 23.99 18.06 13.54
C VAL A 7 23.61 17.82 15.00
N ASN A 8 23.28 18.87 15.72
CA ASN A 8 22.75 18.77 17.06
C ASN A 8 21.23 18.97 17.05
N VAL A 9 20.48 17.98 17.50
CA VAL A 9 19.02 18.04 17.61
C VAL A 9 18.63 17.91 19.08
N ASP A 10 18.02 18.93 19.65
CA ASP A 10 17.60 19.00 21.06
C ASP A 10 18.71 18.59 22.05
N GLY A 11 19.98 18.88 21.73
CA GLY A 11 21.13 18.50 22.54
C GLY A 11 21.74 17.12 22.19
N VAL A 12 21.16 16.37 21.28
CA VAL A 12 21.68 15.08 20.79
C VAL A 12 22.47 15.31 19.51
N GLU A 13 23.78 14.96 19.50
CA GLU A 13 24.61 15.01 18.31
C GLU A 13 24.38 13.76 17.44
N VAL A 14 24.10 13.96 16.16
CA VAL A 14 23.95 12.89 15.15
C VAL A 14 24.81 13.17 13.93
N GLU A 15 25.26 12.11 13.26
CA GLU A 15 26.02 12.17 12.03
C GLU A 15 25.15 11.58 10.88
N VAL A 16 24.92 12.36 9.84
CA VAL A 16 24.08 11.99 8.72
C VAL A 16 24.76 12.28 7.38
N ALA A 17 24.29 11.64 6.32
CA ALA A 17 24.84 11.86 4.98
C ALA A 17 24.57 13.30 4.49
N PRO A 18 25.46 13.90 3.67
CA PRO A 18 25.17 15.17 3.00
C PRO A 18 23.89 15.10 2.18
N GLY A 19 23.05 16.14 2.27
CA GLY A 19 21.75 16.19 1.58
C GLY A 19 20.57 15.61 2.37
N THR A 20 20.81 14.95 3.51
CA THR A 20 19.77 14.53 4.45
C THR A 20 18.97 15.76 4.91
N THR A 21 17.65 15.64 5.00
CA THR A 21 16.82 16.73 5.50
C THR A 21 16.90 16.85 7.03
N ILE A 22 16.58 18.02 7.56
CA ILE A 22 16.50 18.22 9.02
C ILE A 22 15.51 17.24 9.65
N LEU A 23 14.37 16.95 8.98
CA LEU A 23 13.37 16.01 9.46
C LEU A 23 13.99 14.61 9.64
N GLN A 24 14.71 14.11 8.64
CA GLN A 24 15.37 12.81 8.72
C GLN A 24 16.48 12.79 9.80
N ALA A 25 17.22 13.88 9.96
CA ALA A 25 18.20 14.00 11.05
C ALA A 25 17.53 13.98 12.43
N CYS A 26 16.35 14.61 12.57
CA CYS A 26 15.54 14.53 13.79
C CYS A 26 15.08 13.12 14.10
N GLU A 27 14.67 12.35 13.08
CA GLU A 27 14.30 10.93 13.25
C GLU A 27 15.48 10.09 13.73
N VAL A 28 16.68 10.30 13.17
CA VAL A 28 17.92 9.63 13.64
C VAL A 28 18.23 9.98 15.08
N ALA A 29 17.95 11.23 15.51
CA ALA A 29 18.10 11.67 16.90
C ALA A 29 17.00 11.16 17.84
N GLY A 30 15.97 10.47 17.32
CA GLY A 30 14.80 10.01 18.08
C GLY A 30 13.80 11.13 18.40
N ALA A 31 13.86 12.25 17.72
CA ALA A 31 12.91 13.35 17.85
C ALA A 31 11.79 13.22 16.81
N GLU A 32 10.56 13.01 17.28
CA GLU A 32 9.38 12.93 16.42
C GLU A 32 8.95 14.33 15.94
N ILE A 33 8.80 14.49 14.63
CA ILE A 33 8.37 15.71 13.98
C ILE A 33 7.00 15.48 13.32
N PRO A 34 5.94 16.23 13.73
CA PRO A 34 4.62 16.10 13.12
C PRO A 34 4.63 16.57 11.66
N ARG A 35 3.88 15.89 10.81
CA ARG A 35 3.85 16.16 9.37
C ARG A 35 2.57 15.63 8.70
N PHE A 36 2.13 16.26 7.60
CA PHE A 36 1.02 15.77 6.78
C PHE A 36 1.43 15.60 5.33
N CYS A 37 2.09 16.59 4.71
CA CYS A 37 2.38 16.49 3.28
C CYS A 37 3.62 15.64 2.96
N TYR A 38 4.59 15.55 3.86
CA TYR A 38 5.79 14.74 3.67
C TYR A 38 5.45 13.26 3.72
N HIS A 39 6.06 12.50 2.83
CA HIS A 39 6.05 11.04 2.80
C HIS A 39 7.39 10.56 2.27
N GLU A 40 7.95 9.52 2.87
CA GLU A 40 9.29 8.97 2.57
C GLU A 40 9.49 8.62 1.09
N ARG A 41 8.44 8.12 0.45
CA ARG A 41 8.46 7.60 -0.92
C ARG A 41 7.98 8.59 -1.98
N LEU A 42 7.69 9.82 -1.60
CA LEU A 42 7.18 10.85 -2.50
C LEU A 42 8.06 12.10 -2.47
N SER A 43 8.07 12.86 -3.55
CA SER A 43 8.76 14.14 -3.59
C SER A 43 8.30 15.11 -2.50
N ILE A 44 9.14 16.04 -2.09
CA ILE A 44 8.86 16.97 -1.00
C ILE A 44 7.92 18.07 -1.50
N ALA A 45 6.71 18.15 -0.91
CA ALA A 45 5.77 19.23 -1.22
C ALA A 45 5.98 20.51 -0.36
N GLY A 46 6.36 20.34 0.92
CA GLY A 46 6.65 21.44 1.82
C GLY A 46 5.48 22.40 2.09
N ASN A 47 4.23 22.00 1.84
CA ASN A 47 3.05 22.89 1.82
C ASN A 47 2.25 22.90 3.13
N CYS A 48 2.24 21.83 3.94
CA CYS A 48 1.45 21.79 5.18
C CYS A 48 2.04 22.60 6.32
N ARG A 49 3.36 22.80 6.34
CA ARG A 49 4.10 23.54 7.38
C ARG A 49 4.02 22.96 8.80
N MET A 50 3.48 21.79 9.00
CA MET A 50 3.40 21.17 10.33
C MET A 50 4.78 20.78 10.89
N CYS A 51 5.74 20.51 10.02
CA CYS A 51 7.12 20.10 10.36
C CYS A 51 8.06 21.25 10.73
N LEU A 52 7.56 22.42 11.11
CA LEU A 52 8.40 23.56 11.49
C LEU A 52 9.25 23.25 12.72
N VAL A 53 10.53 23.66 12.67
CA VAL A 53 11.52 23.57 13.74
C VAL A 53 12.34 24.87 13.81
N ASN A 54 12.93 25.17 14.95
CA ASN A 54 13.90 26.24 15.06
C ASN A 54 15.30 25.76 14.68
N VAL A 55 16.00 26.58 13.91
CA VAL A 55 17.43 26.41 13.65
C VAL A 55 18.13 27.63 14.23
N LYS A 56 19.20 27.41 14.98
CA LYS A 56 19.99 28.49 15.59
C LYS A 56 20.45 29.49 14.52
N ASN A 57 20.28 30.76 14.80
CA ASN A 57 20.53 31.90 13.91
C ASN A 57 19.57 32.00 12.68
N ALA A 58 18.59 31.16 12.53
CA ALA A 58 17.52 31.38 11.55
C ALA A 58 16.54 32.43 12.07
N PRO A 59 16.08 33.38 11.25
CA PRO A 59 15.19 34.47 11.70
C PRO A 59 13.76 34.00 12.03
N LYS A 60 13.39 32.78 11.60
CA LYS A 60 12.05 32.19 11.81
C LYS A 60 12.14 30.66 11.72
N PRO A 61 11.15 29.92 12.25
CA PRO A 61 11.07 28.48 12.10
C PRO A 61 11.10 28.04 10.64
N VAL A 62 11.77 26.93 10.35
CA VAL A 62 11.98 26.38 8.99
C VAL A 62 11.24 25.06 8.81
N ALA A 63 10.87 24.73 7.57
CA ALA A 63 10.24 23.47 7.24
C ALA A 63 11.30 22.35 7.19
N SER A 64 11.38 21.55 8.25
CA SER A 64 12.39 20.49 8.39
C SER A 64 12.38 19.45 7.26
N CYS A 65 11.22 19.17 6.68
CA CYS A 65 11.09 18.20 5.58
C CYS A 65 11.74 18.67 4.26
N ALA A 66 11.97 19.99 4.10
CA ALA A 66 12.45 20.56 2.84
C ALA A 66 13.85 21.21 2.96
N MET A 67 14.37 21.38 4.16
CA MET A 67 15.68 21.99 4.37
C MET A 67 16.72 20.90 4.61
N PRO A 68 17.80 20.85 3.81
CA PRO A 68 18.92 19.96 4.07
C PRO A 68 19.72 20.40 5.29
N VAL A 69 20.38 19.47 5.94
CA VAL A 69 21.29 19.74 7.06
C VAL A 69 22.57 20.47 6.58
N ALA A 70 23.14 21.25 7.48
CA ALA A 70 24.45 21.87 7.28
C ALA A 70 25.37 21.51 8.48
N PRO A 71 26.72 21.55 8.29
CA PRO A 71 27.65 21.28 9.37
C PRO A 71 27.39 22.17 10.60
N ASP A 72 27.50 21.55 11.78
CA ASP A 72 27.33 22.20 13.09
C ASP A 72 25.96 22.90 13.28
N MET A 73 24.94 22.47 12.54
CA MET A 73 23.58 22.96 12.68
C MET A 73 23.02 22.55 14.04
N GLU A 74 22.44 23.52 14.76
CA GLU A 74 21.71 23.29 16.00
C GLU A 74 20.20 23.45 15.74
N VAL A 75 19.45 22.39 16.00
CA VAL A 75 17.98 22.28 15.77
C VAL A 75 17.28 22.13 17.10
N ASP A 76 16.27 22.94 17.33
CA ASP A 76 15.37 22.85 18.48
C ASP A 76 13.95 22.53 17.99
N THR A 77 13.43 21.42 18.45
CA THR A 77 12.11 20.90 18.04
C THR A 77 11.00 21.21 19.04
N LYS A 78 11.34 21.80 20.21
CA LYS A 78 10.43 21.95 21.36
C LYS A 78 10.30 23.39 21.88
N SER A 79 10.97 24.37 21.25
CA SER A 79 10.90 25.76 21.71
C SER A 79 9.47 26.32 21.64
N ASP A 80 9.19 27.35 22.47
CA ASP A 80 7.90 28.03 22.47
C ASP A 80 7.49 28.55 21.10
N ALA A 81 8.46 29.01 20.29
CA ALA A 81 8.22 29.46 18.93
C ALA A 81 7.79 28.32 18.00
N VAL A 82 8.34 27.10 18.15
CA VAL A 82 7.94 25.92 17.41
C VAL A 82 6.55 25.48 17.84
N GLN A 83 6.28 25.47 19.13
CA GLN A 83 4.95 25.09 19.65
C GLN A 83 3.88 26.06 19.13
N ALA A 84 4.06 27.35 19.25
CA ALA A 84 3.13 28.36 18.75
C ALA A 84 2.93 28.28 17.22
N ALA A 85 4.01 27.94 16.48
CA ALA A 85 3.91 27.74 15.03
C ALA A 85 3.06 26.52 14.67
N ARG A 86 3.21 25.38 15.37
CA ARG A 86 2.41 24.16 15.17
C ARG A 86 0.95 24.37 15.57
N GLU A 87 0.68 25.05 16.69
CA GLU A 87 -0.67 25.45 17.10
C GLU A 87 -1.35 26.27 15.99
N GLY A 88 -0.67 27.28 15.46
CA GLY A 88 -1.19 28.10 14.36
C GLY A 88 -1.44 27.31 13.07
N VAL A 89 -0.56 26.35 12.74
CA VAL A 89 -0.78 25.47 11.59
C VAL A 89 -1.99 24.57 11.82
N MET A 90 -2.17 24.02 13.01
CA MET A 90 -3.36 23.22 13.33
C MET A 90 -4.64 24.05 13.23
N GLU A 91 -4.65 25.29 13.69
CA GLU A 91 -5.79 26.19 13.50
C GLU A 91 -6.14 26.35 12.01
N PHE A 92 -5.15 26.61 11.14
CA PHE A 92 -5.37 26.70 9.69
C PHE A 92 -5.94 25.42 9.08
N LEU A 93 -5.45 24.26 9.49
CA LEU A 93 -5.95 22.97 8.98
C LEU A 93 -7.37 22.67 9.45
N LEU A 94 -7.74 23.12 10.65
CA LEU A 94 -9.03 22.84 11.27
C LEU A 94 -10.11 23.87 10.94
N ILE A 95 -9.75 25.08 10.48
CA ILE A 95 -10.71 26.17 10.24
C ILE A 95 -11.83 25.74 9.27
N ASN A 96 -11.51 25.04 8.21
CA ASN A 96 -12.46 24.51 7.21
C ASN A 96 -12.73 23.02 7.36
N HIS A 97 -12.04 22.32 8.27
CA HIS A 97 -12.26 20.88 8.45
C HIS A 97 -13.63 20.62 9.11
N PRO A 98 -14.50 19.74 8.54
CA PRO A 98 -15.83 19.50 9.09
C PRO A 98 -15.76 18.72 10.40
N LEU A 99 -16.76 18.88 11.26
CA LEU A 99 -16.90 18.16 12.54
C LEU A 99 -17.48 16.76 12.33
N ASP A 100 -16.89 15.99 11.42
CA ASP A 100 -17.39 14.73 10.92
C ASP A 100 -16.80 13.49 11.62
N CYS A 101 -15.94 13.62 12.62
CA CYS A 101 -15.23 12.49 13.23
C CYS A 101 -16.15 11.32 13.61
N PRO A 102 -17.36 11.52 14.16
CA PRO A 102 -18.28 10.42 14.50
C PRO A 102 -18.75 9.61 13.29
N ILE A 103 -18.83 10.21 12.11
CA ILE A 103 -19.28 9.57 10.85
C ILE A 103 -18.15 9.38 9.84
N CYS A 104 -16.91 9.70 10.20
CA CYS A 104 -15.76 9.59 9.32
C CYS A 104 -15.13 8.21 9.44
N ASP A 105 -14.93 7.51 8.31
CA ASP A 105 -14.31 6.18 8.29
C ASP A 105 -12.84 6.20 8.76
N GLN A 106 -12.17 7.36 8.75
CA GLN A 106 -10.80 7.56 9.29
C GLN A 106 -10.78 7.73 10.82
N GLY A 107 -11.94 7.92 11.47
CA GLY A 107 -12.02 8.18 12.92
C GLY A 107 -11.36 7.07 13.76
N GLY A 108 -10.37 7.42 14.58
CA GLY A 108 -9.58 6.53 15.42
C GLY A 108 -8.26 6.03 14.78
N GLU A 109 -7.99 6.41 13.52
CA GLU A 109 -6.70 6.18 12.83
C GLU A 109 -6.36 7.38 11.92
N CYS A 110 -6.66 8.60 12.37
CA CYS A 110 -6.57 9.83 11.59
C CYS A 110 -5.41 10.69 12.08
N ASP A 111 -4.39 10.91 11.23
CA ASP A 111 -3.23 11.74 11.56
C ASP A 111 -3.65 13.15 12.02
N LEU A 112 -4.72 13.71 11.43
CA LEU A 112 -5.20 15.04 11.82
C LEU A 112 -5.80 15.04 13.23
N GLN A 113 -6.53 13.98 13.63
CA GLN A 113 -7.03 13.86 15.01
C GLN A 113 -5.88 13.75 16.01
N ASP A 114 -4.91 12.88 15.74
CA ASP A 114 -3.79 12.61 16.64
C ASP A 114 -2.91 13.85 16.79
N GLN A 115 -2.61 14.52 15.66
CA GLN A 115 -1.80 15.75 15.72
C GLN A 115 -2.57 16.95 16.27
N ALA A 116 -3.91 17.02 16.09
CA ALA A 116 -4.73 18.05 16.72
C ALA A 116 -4.75 17.87 18.25
N PHE A 117 -4.79 16.65 18.74
CA PHE A 117 -4.72 16.34 20.17
C PHE A 117 -3.33 16.66 20.75
N GLY A 118 -2.25 16.35 20.01
CA GLY A 118 -0.88 16.57 20.48
C GLY A 118 -0.36 18.00 20.37
N TYR A 119 -0.85 18.76 19.39
CA TYR A 119 -0.27 20.07 19.03
C TYR A 119 -1.30 21.19 18.84
N GLY A 120 -2.60 20.89 18.88
CA GLY A 120 -3.66 21.88 18.73
C GLY A 120 -4.09 22.50 20.04
N VAL A 121 -5.04 23.42 19.95
CA VAL A 121 -5.73 24.04 21.09
C VAL A 121 -7.13 23.40 21.24
N ASP A 122 -7.73 23.52 22.42
CA ASP A 122 -9.01 22.91 22.75
C ASP A 122 -10.23 23.71 22.28
N GLU A 123 -10.03 24.99 21.89
CA GLU A 123 -11.10 25.85 21.40
C GLU A 123 -10.80 26.44 20.02
N SER A 124 -11.84 26.74 19.25
CA SER A 124 -11.74 27.50 18.01
C SER A 124 -12.17 28.96 18.26
N ARG A 125 -11.32 29.90 17.89
CA ARG A 125 -11.65 31.33 17.89
C ARG A 125 -12.36 31.79 16.61
N PHE A 126 -12.52 30.93 15.62
CA PHE A 126 -13.15 31.22 14.35
C PHE A 126 -14.64 30.84 14.39
N GLN A 127 -15.50 31.73 13.92
CA GLN A 127 -16.96 31.57 13.91
C GLN A 127 -17.53 31.57 12.50
N ASP A 128 -16.70 31.69 11.48
CA ASP A 128 -17.12 31.66 10.09
C ASP A 128 -17.62 30.28 9.68
N ASN A 129 -18.49 30.24 8.68
CA ASN A 129 -18.97 28.97 8.11
C ASN A 129 -17.81 28.23 7.46
N LYS A 130 -17.71 26.93 7.77
CA LYS A 130 -16.72 26.06 7.13
C LYS A 130 -17.03 25.88 5.65
N ARG A 131 -15.99 25.83 4.83
CA ARG A 131 -16.08 25.57 3.40
C ARG A 131 -16.67 24.19 3.14
N ALA A 132 -17.57 24.09 2.15
CA ALA A 132 -18.06 22.83 1.61
C ALA A 132 -17.49 22.60 0.20
N VAL A 133 -17.01 21.39 -0.06
CA VAL A 133 -16.45 20.98 -1.35
C VAL A 133 -17.23 19.79 -1.87
N GLU A 134 -17.58 19.83 -3.16
CA GLU A 134 -18.29 18.73 -3.81
C GLU A 134 -17.43 17.46 -3.86
N ASN A 135 -18.07 16.30 -3.60
CA ASN A 135 -17.41 15.01 -3.70
C ASN A 135 -17.11 14.67 -5.15
N LYS A 136 -15.99 14.01 -5.39
CA LYS A 136 -15.55 13.62 -6.73
C LYS A 136 -15.78 12.12 -6.95
N ASN A 137 -16.05 11.72 -8.17
CA ASN A 137 -16.10 10.29 -8.51
C ASN A 137 -14.68 9.81 -8.83
N MET A 138 -14.13 8.97 -7.95
CA MET A 138 -12.82 8.33 -8.14
C MET A 138 -12.93 6.82 -8.41
N GLY A 139 -14.09 6.36 -8.86
CA GLY A 139 -14.33 4.96 -9.23
C GLY A 139 -14.96 4.12 -8.12
N PRO A 140 -14.93 2.78 -8.27
CA PRO A 140 -15.64 1.86 -7.37
C PRO A 140 -14.92 1.62 -6.05
N LEU A 141 -13.61 1.88 -5.97
CA LEU A 141 -12.78 1.49 -4.83
C LEU A 141 -12.58 2.63 -3.82
N VAL A 142 -12.49 3.87 -4.30
CA VAL A 142 -12.19 5.04 -3.48
C VAL A 142 -13.44 5.88 -3.25
N LYS A 143 -13.82 6.04 -1.97
CA LYS A 143 -14.86 6.95 -1.52
C LYS A 143 -14.26 8.31 -1.23
N THR A 144 -14.92 9.36 -1.67
CA THR A 144 -14.47 10.74 -1.47
C THR A 144 -15.41 11.53 -0.58
N ILE A 145 -14.86 12.27 0.35
CA ILE A 145 -15.52 13.34 1.11
C ILE A 145 -14.56 14.55 1.10
N MET A 146 -14.60 15.30 0.01
CA MET A 146 -13.56 16.30 -0.30
C MET A 146 -13.55 17.50 0.64
N THR A 147 -14.64 17.77 1.33
CA THR A 147 -14.67 18.78 2.42
C THR A 147 -13.64 18.47 3.53
N ARG A 148 -13.27 17.19 3.72
CA ARG A 148 -12.26 16.76 4.71
C ARG A 148 -10.83 16.91 4.23
N CYS A 149 -10.61 17.22 2.94
CA CYS A 149 -9.28 17.31 2.35
C CYS A 149 -8.48 18.49 2.92
N ILE A 150 -7.23 18.22 3.33
CA ILE A 150 -6.28 19.24 3.83
C ILE A 150 -5.24 19.66 2.77
N GLN A 151 -5.47 19.36 1.51
CA GLN A 151 -4.66 19.72 0.33
C GLN A 151 -3.16 19.33 0.47
N CYS A 152 -2.85 18.22 1.14
CA CYS A 152 -1.48 17.75 1.35
C CYS A 152 -0.80 17.25 0.07
N THR A 153 -1.53 17.01 -1.00
CA THR A 153 -1.09 16.54 -2.32
C THR A 153 -0.42 15.17 -2.36
N ARG A 154 -0.46 14.36 -1.30
CA ARG A 154 0.12 13.01 -1.32
C ARG A 154 -0.49 12.13 -2.43
N CYS A 155 -1.81 12.15 -2.61
CA CYS A 155 -2.50 11.39 -3.66
C CYS A 155 -2.11 11.84 -5.08
N VAL A 156 -1.93 13.14 -5.31
CA VAL A 156 -1.49 13.68 -6.62
C VAL A 156 -0.09 13.21 -6.96
N ARG A 157 0.84 13.33 -6.00
CA ARG A 157 2.23 12.90 -6.19
C ARG A 157 2.33 11.38 -6.37
N PHE A 158 1.58 10.60 -5.60
CA PHE A 158 1.52 9.16 -5.77
C PHE A 158 1.05 8.77 -7.17
N ALA A 159 -0.05 9.35 -7.66
CA ALA A 159 -0.58 9.04 -8.99
C ALA A 159 0.46 9.32 -10.09
N THR A 160 1.22 10.43 -9.96
CA THR A 160 2.20 10.84 -10.95
C THR A 160 3.53 10.09 -10.81
N GLU A 161 4.06 9.97 -9.59
CA GLU A 161 5.42 9.50 -9.33
C GLU A 161 5.50 7.97 -9.24
N VAL A 162 4.59 7.36 -8.49
CA VAL A 162 4.60 5.91 -8.21
C VAL A 162 3.74 5.14 -9.21
N ALA A 163 2.45 5.48 -9.32
CA ALA A 163 1.53 4.79 -10.22
C ALA A 163 1.80 5.11 -11.70
N GLY A 164 2.34 6.30 -12.00
CA GLY A 164 2.62 6.72 -13.36
C GLY A 164 1.39 7.10 -14.19
N VAL A 165 0.24 7.28 -13.55
CA VAL A 165 -1.05 7.60 -14.18
C VAL A 165 -1.56 8.91 -13.56
N PRO A 166 -1.29 10.08 -14.17
CA PRO A 166 -1.57 11.40 -13.58
C PRO A 166 -3.07 11.78 -13.69
N GLU A 167 -3.95 10.96 -13.11
CA GLU A 167 -5.41 11.15 -13.16
C GLU A 167 -5.93 12.09 -12.06
N ILE A 168 -5.13 12.35 -11.03
CA ILE A 168 -5.48 13.23 -9.91
C ILE A 168 -4.64 14.50 -10.03
N GLY A 169 -5.28 15.64 -9.89
CA GLY A 169 -4.65 16.95 -9.94
C GLY A 169 -5.23 17.92 -8.91
N ALA A 170 -4.67 19.12 -8.88
CA ALA A 170 -5.17 20.23 -8.08
C ALA A 170 -5.65 21.36 -8.99
N ILE A 171 -6.82 21.88 -8.69
CA ILE A 171 -7.38 23.09 -9.34
C ILE A 171 -7.55 24.19 -8.30
N GLY A 172 -7.63 25.44 -8.76
CA GLY A 172 -7.74 26.59 -7.85
C GLY A 172 -6.45 26.88 -7.08
N ARG A 173 -6.54 27.78 -6.14
CA ARG A 173 -5.42 28.19 -5.26
C ARG A 173 -5.95 28.74 -3.93
N GLY A 174 -5.08 28.74 -2.91
CA GLY A 174 -5.45 29.22 -1.58
C GLY A 174 -6.55 28.34 -0.97
N GLU A 175 -7.54 28.97 -0.38
CA GLU A 175 -8.69 28.26 0.23
C GLU A 175 -9.60 27.57 -0.82
N ASP A 176 -9.60 28.04 -2.04
CA ASP A 176 -10.38 27.47 -3.14
C ASP A 176 -9.66 26.32 -3.87
N MET A 177 -8.50 25.89 -3.38
CA MET A 177 -7.78 24.76 -3.94
C MET A 177 -8.56 23.47 -3.71
N GLU A 178 -8.79 22.72 -4.76
CA GLU A 178 -9.45 21.41 -4.74
C GLU A 178 -8.60 20.32 -5.38
N ILE A 179 -8.62 19.14 -4.79
CA ILE A 179 -8.07 17.93 -5.40
C ILE A 179 -9.21 17.27 -6.18
N THR A 180 -8.98 17.00 -7.46
CA THR A 180 -9.98 16.44 -8.36
C THR A 180 -9.34 15.52 -9.40
N THR A 181 -10.16 14.75 -10.11
CA THR A 181 -9.76 14.00 -11.29
C THR A 181 -10.01 14.80 -12.56
N TYR A 182 -9.29 14.50 -13.63
CA TYR A 182 -9.51 15.14 -14.93
C TYR A 182 -10.86 14.71 -15.51
N LEU A 183 -11.72 15.67 -15.82
CA LEU A 183 -13.07 15.46 -16.38
C LEU A 183 -13.90 14.39 -15.63
N GLU A 184 -13.75 14.32 -14.31
CA GLU A 184 -14.46 13.34 -13.46
C GLU A 184 -14.19 11.87 -13.85
N ALA A 185 -13.06 11.59 -14.52
CA ALA A 185 -12.66 10.23 -14.83
C ALA A 185 -12.37 9.45 -13.55
N SER A 186 -12.78 8.19 -13.52
CA SER A 186 -12.42 7.28 -12.44
C SER A 186 -10.94 6.90 -12.50
N LEU A 187 -10.34 6.59 -11.35
CA LEU A 187 -8.97 6.11 -11.30
C LEU A 187 -8.86 4.75 -12.00
N SER A 188 -7.90 4.61 -12.90
CA SER A 188 -7.68 3.42 -13.73
C SER A 188 -6.44 2.62 -13.34
N SER A 189 -5.60 3.15 -12.43
CA SER A 189 -4.38 2.48 -12.00
C SER A 189 -4.69 1.25 -11.15
N GLU A 190 -3.97 0.17 -11.37
CA GLU A 190 -3.99 -1.06 -10.58
C GLU A 190 -3.47 -0.88 -9.13
N LEU A 191 -2.99 0.33 -8.83
CA LEU A 191 -2.50 0.76 -7.52
C LEU A 191 -3.40 1.82 -6.88
N SER A 192 -4.59 2.08 -7.43
CA SER A 192 -5.44 3.22 -7.02
C SER A 192 -5.81 3.20 -5.54
N GLY A 193 -5.97 2.03 -4.94
CA GLY A 193 -6.29 1.87 -3.51
C GLY A 193 -5.24 2.43 -2.55
N ASN A 194 -3.99 2.64 -2.99
CA ASN A 194 -2.95 3.20 -2.11
C ASN A 194 -3.20 4.67 -1.74
N VAL A 195 -4.01 5.41 -2.49
CA VAL A 195 -4.38 6.78 -2.09
C VAL A 195 -5.19 6.81 -0.80
N ILE A 196 -5.82 5.68 -0.41
CA ILE A 196 -6.56 5.53 0.84
C ILE A 196 -5.60 5.58 2.03
N ASP A 197 -4.52 4.80 1.98
CA ASP A 197 -3.52 4.74 3.05
C ASP A 197 -2.68 6.03 3.13
N LEU A 198 -2.41 6.63 1.97
CA LEU A 198 -1.65 7.87 1.87
C LEU A 198 -2.42 9.10 2.38
N CYS A 199 -3.74 9.05 2.36
CA CYS A 199 -4.56 10.18 2.79
C CYS A 199 -4.54 10.30 4.32
N PRO A 200 -3.95 11.39 4.89
CA PRO A 200 -3.82 11.53 6.34
C PRO A 200 -5.14 11.85 7.04
N VAL A 201 -6.22 11.98 6.28
CA VAL A 201 -7.56 12.35 6.75
C VAL A 201 -8.64 11.53 6.05
N GLY A 202 -9.88 11.58 6.49
CA GLY A 202 -10.99 10.86 5.90
C GLY A 202 -11.54 11.45 4.60
N ALA A 203 -10.70 12.11 3.80
CA ALA A 203 -11.09 12.64 2.49
C ALA A 203 -11.15 11.56 1.42
N LEU A 204 -10.20 10.62 1.42
CA LEU A 204 -10.14 9.44 0.56
C LEU A 204 -10.15 8.20 1.44
N THR A 205 -11.18 7.38 1.33
CA THR A 205 -11.36 6.18 2.15
C THR A 205 -11.80 4.99 1.29
N SER A 206 -11.71 3.78 1.82
CA SER A 206 -12.14 2.58 1.10
C SER A 206 -13.66 2.57 0.94
N LYS A 207 -14.15 2.53 -0.29
CA LYS A 207 -15.58 2.47 -0.58
C LYS A 207 -16.22 1.14 -0.17
N PRO A 208 -15.58 -0.04 -0.41
CA PRO A 208 -16.09 -1.32 0.08
C PRO A 208 -16.11 -1.46 1.61
N TYR A 209 -15.24 -0.75 2.32
CA TYR A 209 -15.15 -0.78 3.78
C TYR A 209 -16.00 0.31 4.46
N ALA A 210 -16.60 1.23 3.71
CA ALA A 210 -17.29 2.40 4.24
C ALA A 210 -18.35 2.03 5.31
N PHE A 211 -18.24 2.61 6.50
CA PHE A 211 -19.15 2.47 7.65
C PHE A 211 -19.28 1.04 8.23
N THR A 212 -18.32 0.15 7.97
CA THR A 212 -18.44 -1.26 8.39
C THR A 212 -17.90 -1.51 9.79
N ALA A 213 -16.77 -0.93 10.17
CA ALA A 213 -16.14 -1.11 11.47
C ALA A 213 -15.24 0.07 11.87
N ARG A 214 -14.90 0.13 13.16
CA ARG A 214 -13.88 1.05 13.69
C ARG A 214 -12.55 0.33 13.89
N PRO A 215 -11.40 1.06 13.81
CA PRO A 215 -10.07 0.44 13.91
C PRO A 215 -9.85 -0.38 15.19
N TRP A 216 -10.43 0.06 16.30
CA TRP A 216 -10.31 -0.61 17.61
C TRP A 216 -11.16 -1.88 17.74
N GLU A 217 -12.10 -2.12 16.83
CA GLU A 217 -12.91 -3.35 16.79
C GLU A 217 -12.18 -4.48 16.06
N LEU A 218 -11.06 -4.18 15.40
CA LEU A 218 -10.40 -5.09 14.46
C LEU A 218 -9.24 -5.83 15.11
N LYS A 219 -9.19 -7.14 14.87
CA LYS A 219 -8.00 -7.95 15.11
C LYS A 219 -7.09 -7.87 13.90
N LYS A 220 -5.84 -7.44 14.12
CA LYS A 220 -4.80 -7.27 13.11
C LYS A 220 -3.94 -8.53 13.03
N THR A 221 -3.77 -9.08 11.84
CA THR A 221 -2.93 -10.27 11.59
C THR A 221 -2.00 -9.99 10.42
N GLU A 222 -0.70 -10.09 10.65
CA GLU A 222 0.31 -9.93 9.60
C GLU A 222 0.47 -11.22 8.81
N THR A 223 0.58 -11.10 7.50
CA THR A 223 0.77 -12.23 6.58
C THR A 223 1.37 -11.75 5.26
N ILE A 224 1.39 -12.62 4.25
CA ILE A 224 1.91 -12.36 2.91
C ILE A 224 0.79 -12.57 1.91
N ASP A 225 0.70 -11.67 0.91
CA ASP A 225 -0.22 -11.80 -0.22
C ASP A 225 0.21 -12.95 -1.13
N VAL A 226 -0.79 -13.68 -1.64
CA VAL A 226 -0.59 -14.82 -2.55
C VAL A 226 -1.24 -14.60 -3.92
N MET A 227 -1.78 -13.40 -4.17
CA MET A 227 -2.53 -13.11 -5.39
C MET A 227 -1.66 -12.80 -6.60
N ASP A 228 -0.38 -12.55 -6.38
CA ASP A 228 0.64 -12.44 -7.41
C ASP A 228 2.00 -12.96 -6.92
N ALA A 229 3.00 -12.98 -7.80
CA ALA A 229 4.33 -13.51 -7.51
C ALA A 229 5.23 -12.56 -6.69
N VAL A 230 4.78 -11.35 -6.36
CA VAL A 230 5.55 -10.38 -5.56
C VAL A 230 5.67 -10.85 -4.12
N GLY A 231 4.61 -11.43 -3.57
CA GLY A 231 4.54 -11.80 -2.15
C GLY A 231 4.50 -10.58 -1.26
N SER A 232 3.69 -9.58 -1.60
CA SER A 232 3.56 -8.34 -0.84
C SER A 232 3.22 -8.61 0.62
N ASN A 233 3.90 -7.91 1.51
CA ASN A 233 3.63 -8.00 2.95
C ASN A 233 2.34 -7.25 3.27
N ILE A 234 1.41 -7.92 3.93
CA ILE A 234 0.08 -7.39 4.22
C ILE A 234 -0.32 -7.58 5.68
N ARG A 235 -1.27 -6.78 6.09
CA ARG A 235 -2.02 -6.91 7.34
C ARG A 235 -3.48 -7.16 7.01
N VAL A 236 -4.01 -8.25 7.50
CA VAL A 236 -5.42 -8.60 7.39
C VAL A 236 -6.13 -8.18 8.68
N ASP A 237 -7.09 -7.30 8.55
CA ASP A 237 -7.91 -6.81 9.65
C ASP A 237 -9.24 -7.57 9.66
N THR A 238 -9.56 -8.24 10.78
CA THR A 238 -10.75 -9.09 10.93
C THR A 238 -11.62 -8.62 12.10
N ARG A 239 -12.95 -8.82 11.97
CA ARG A 239 -13.90 -8.71 13.07
C ARG A 239 -14.64 -10.04 13.23
N GLY A 240 -14.39 -10.72 14.36
CA GLY A 240 -14.88 -12.09 14.54
C GLY A 240 -14.25 -13.05 13.50
N ARG A 241 -15.08 -13.61 12.63
CA ARG A 241 -14.67 -14.55 11.56
C ARG A 241 -14.63 -13.93 10.17
N GLU A 242 -14.94 -12.64 10.04
CA GLU A 242 -14.95 -11.93 8.77
C GLU A 242 -13.67 -11.14 8.55
N VAL A 243 -13.14 -11.20 7.34
CA VAL A 243 -12.13 -10.27 6.85
C VAL A 243 -12.83 -8.95 6.51
N MET A 244 -12.36 -7.86 7.09
CA MET A 244 -12.95 -6.53 6.93
C MET A 244 -12.18 -5.68 5.92
N ARG A 245 -10.86 -5.79 5.92
CA ARG A 245 -9.97 -5.09 4.98
C ARG A 245 -8.58 -5.71 4.97
N ILE A 246 -7.84 -5.44 3.89
CA ILE A 246 -6.43 -5.77 3.75
C ILE A 246 -5.66 -4.47 3.52
N LEU A 247 -4.58 -4.28 4.26
CA LEU A 247 -3.69 -3.12 4.20
C LEU A 247 -2.26 -3.57 3.92
N PRO A 248 -1.44 -2.74 3.25
CA PRO A 248 -0.01 -3.03 3.10
C PRO A 248 0.69 -2.95 4.46
N ARG A 249 1.75 -3.72 4.60
CA ARG A 249 2.75 -3.61 5.65
C ARG A 249 4.08 -3.28 5.02
N ASN A 250 4.79 -2.29 5.56
CA ASN A 250 6.06 -1.86 4.99
C ASN A 250 7.09 -3.00 4.95
N HIS A 251 7.68 -3.20 3.76
CA HIS A 251 8.83 -4.07 3.55
C HIS A 251 9.68 -3.54 2.39
N ASP A 252 10.79 -2.88 2.70
CA ASP A 252 11.62 -2.16 1.74
C ASP A 252 12.13 -3.02 0.57
N ASP A 253 12.42 -4.29 0.83
CA ASP A 253 12.96 -5.21 -0.17
C ASP A 253 11.89 -5.82 -1.09
N VAL A 254 10.60 -5.75 -0.74
CA VAL A 254 9.51 -6.41 -1.47
C VAL A 254 8.54 -5.40 -2.05
N ASN A 255 7.61 -4.92 -1.24
CA ASN A 255 6.50 -4.07 -1.67
C ASN A 255 6.60 -2.61 -1.23
N GLU A 256 7.67 -2.23 -0.51
CA GLU A 256 7.73 -0.93 0.16
C GLU A 256 6.45 -0.73 1.01
N GLU A 257 5.66 0.30 0.71
CA GLU A 257 4.38 0.60 1.39
C GLU A 257 3.16 0.37 0.47
N TRP A 258 3.37 -0.28 -0.67
CA TRP A 258 2.36 -0.39 -1.73
C TRP A 258 1.67 -1.75 -1.75
N LEU A 259 0.41 -1.74 -2.20
CA LEU A 259 -0.39 -2.94 -2.41
C LEU A 259 -1.21 -2.81 -3.69
N SER A 260 -1.33 -3.87 -4.47
CA SER A 260 -2.20 -3.88 -5.65
C SER A 260 -3.68 -3.84 -5.25
N ASP A 261 -4.52 -3.27 -6.10
CA ASP A 261 -5.96 -3.22 -5.87
C ASP A 261 -6.57 -4.62 -5.85
N LYS A 262 -6.03 -5.55 -6.66
CA LYS A 262 -6.41 -6.95 -6.62
C LYS A 262 -6.19 -7.56 -5.24
N SER A 263 -5.00 -7.44 -4.68
CA SER A 263 -4.64 -7.97 -3.36
C SER A 263 -5.43 -7.31 -2.24
N ARG A 264 -5.72 -6.02 -2.39
CA ARG A 264 -6.46 -5.24 -1.39
C ARG A 264 -7.93 -5.62 -1.29
N PHE A 265 -8.59 -5.99 -2.39
CA PHE A 265 -10.04 -6.10 -2.46
C PHE A 265 -10.57 -7.51 -2.79
N VAL A 266 -9.72 -8.46 -3.16
CA VAL A 266 -10.14 -9.82 -3.55
C VAL A 266 -10.76 -10.63 -2.39
N TRP A 267 -10.57 -10.21 -1.16
CA TRP A 267 -11.05 -10.91 0.04
C TRP A 267 -12.58 -11.05 0.12
N ASP A 268 -13.34 -10.22 -0.57
CA ASP A 268 -14.81 -10.33 -0.64
C ASP A 268 -15.26 -11.69 -1.20
N GLY A 269 -14.47 -12.29 -2.10
CA GLY A 269 -14.66 -13.64 -2.59
C GLY A 269 -14.63 -14.73 -1.51
N LEU A 270 -14.07 -14.45 -0.33
CA LEU A 270 -14.08 -15.41 0.79
C LEU A 270 -15.50 -15.64 1.36
N ASN A 271 -16.40 -14.69 1.20
CA ASN A 271 -17.76 -14.74 1.73
C ASN A 271 -18.81 -15.09 0.67
N THR A 272 -18.40 -15.27 -0.61
CA THR A 272 -19.33 -15.42 -1.71
C THR A 272 -19.14 -16.74 -2.42
N GLN A 273 -20.19 -17.58 -2.48
CA GLN A 273 -20.24 -18.84 -3.25
C GLN A 273 -19.10 -19.84 -2.92
N ARG A 274 -18.59 -19.84 -1.70
CA ARG A 274 -17.60 -20.81 -1.23
C ARG A 274 -18.23 -22.16 -0.98
N ILE A 275 -17.56 -23.23 -1.44
CA ILE A 275 -17.90 -24.61 -1.07
C ILE A 275 -17.33 -24.87 0.32
N ASP A 276 -18.19 -25.12 1.29
CA ASP A 276 -17.86 -25.37 2.71
C ASP A 276 -18.03 -26.84 3.13
N SER A 277 -18.61 -27.64 2.26
CA SER A 277 -18.90 -29.06 2.48
C SER A 277 -18.65 -29.86 1.22
N PRO A 278 -18.31 -31.17 1.31
CA PRO A 278 -18.25 -32.02 0.12
C PRO A 278 -19.65 -32.27 -0.44
N TYR A 279 -19.72 -32.39 -1.77
CA TYR A 279 -20.95 -32.66 -2.50
C TYR A 279 -20.79 -33.87 -3.39
N ILE A 280 -21.81 -34.72 -3.47
CA ILE A 280 -21.90 -35.84 -4.39
C ILE A 280 -23.09 -35.63 -5.32
N ARG A 281 -22.94 -35.96 -6.61
CA ARG A 281 -24.03 -35.90 -7.57
C ARG A 281 -24.86 -37.19 -7.49
N LYS A 282 -26.11 -37.08 -6.98
CA LYS A 282 -27.10 -38.13 -6.93
C LYS A 282 -28.25 -37.73 -7.84
N GLU A 283 -28.64 -38.61 -8.76
CA GLU A 283 -29.73 -38.39 -9.74
C GLU A 283 -29.67 -37.02 -10.45
N GLY A 284 -28.43 -36.58 -10.80
CA GLY A 284 -28.19 -35.31 -11.50
C GLY A 284 -28.10 -34.08 -10.60
N LYS A 285 -28.45 -34.15 -9.30
CA LYS A 285 -28.40 -33.06 -8.34
C LYS A 285 -27.17 -33.18 -7.41
N LEU A 286 -26.59 -32.06 -7.05
CA LEU A 286 -25.51 -32.03 -6.04
C LEU A 286 -26.15 -32.04 -4.65
N GLU A 287 -25.75 -33.00 -3.82
CA GLU A 287 -26.18 -33.15 -2.43
C GLU A 287 -24.96 -33.06 -1.51
N ALA A 288 -25.09 -32.27 -0.42
CA ALA A 288 -24.09 -32.19 0.60
C ALA A 288 -23.96 -33.52 1.36
N VAL A 289 -22.74 -33.98 1.59
CA VAL A 289 -22.46 -35.25 2.27
C VAL A 289 -21.38 -35.07 3.32
N SER A 290 -21.17 -36.10 4.15
CA SER A 290 -20.05 -36.12 5.09
C SER A 290 -18.72 -36.37 4.36
N TRP A 291 -17.61 -35.94 4.96
CA TRP A 291 -16.27 -36.25 4.45
C TRP A 291 -16.01 -37.75 4.30
N SER A 292 -16.49 -38.56 5.26
CA SER A 292 -16.34 -40.02 5.19
C SER A 292 -17.05 -40.60 3.96
N GLU A 293 -18.29 -40.20 3.68
CA GLU A 293 -19.03 -40.60 2.51
C GLU A 293 -18.35 -40.16 1.20
N ALA A 294 -17.85 -38.92 1.19
CA ALA A 294 -17.11 -38.40 0.05
C ALA A 294 -15.85 -39.22 -0.24
N PHE A 295 -15.04 -39.55 0.78
CA PHE A 295 -13.83 -40.35 0.63
C PHE A 295 -14.13 -41.79 0.18
N GLU A 296 -15.20 -42.41 0.67
CA GLU A 296 -15.63 -43.75 0.21
C GLU A 296 -15.97 -43.73 -1.27
N VAL A 297 -16.73 -42.77 -1.73
CA VAL A 297 -17.08 -42.61 -3.14
C VAL A 297 -15.85 -42.37 -4.02
N ILE A 298 -14.94 -41.51 -3.57
CA ILE A 298 -13.67 -41.24 -4.27
C ILE A 298 -12.83 -42.52 -4.37
N ALA A 299 -12.63 -43.21 -3.25
CA ALA A 299 -11.85 -44.46 -3.22
C ALA A 299 -12.43 -45.55 -4.15
N GLN A 300 -13.77 -45.68 -4.16
CA GLN A 300 -14.43 -46.62 -5.07
C GLN A 300 -14.24 -46.25 -6.55
N LYS A 301 -14.31 -44.96 -6.89
CA LYS A 301 -14.11 -44.48 -8.27
C LYS A 301 -12.67 -44.58 -8.76
N LEU A 302 -11.70 -44.39 -7.87
CA LEU A 302 -10.27 -44.44 -8.22
C LEU A 302 -9.76 -45.89 -8.34
N LYS A 303 -10.42 -46.87 -7.71
CA LYS A 303 -9.99 -48.25 -7.72
C LYS A 303 -9.99 -48.84 -9.14
N GLY A 304 -8.82 -49.28 -9.60
CA GLY A 304 -8.64 -49.83 -10.95
C GLY A 304 -8.65 -48.77 -12.08
N GLN A 305 -8.52 -47.48 -11.72
CA GLN A 305 -8.48 -46.38 -12.68
C GLN A 305 -7.17 -45.56 -12.56
N GLU A 306 -6.11 -46.17 -12.07
CA GLU A 306 -4.84 -45.48 -11.75
C GLU A 306 -4.27 -44.78 -13.00
N SER A 307 -4.24 -45.47 -14.17
CA SER A 307 -3.74 -44.88 -15.41
C SER A 307 -4.62 -43.78 -16.00
N ASN A 308 -5.90 -43.76 -15.63
CA ASN A 308 -6.90 -42.79 -16.11
C ASN A 308 -7.11 -41.64 -15.13
N THR A 309 -6.40 -41.63 -14.00
CA THR A 309 -6.47 -40.59 -13.00
C THR A 309 -5.36 -39.57 -13.25
N ALA A 310 -5.71 -38.28 -13.24
CA ALA A 310 -4.77 -37.17 -13.33
C ALA A 310 -5.06 -36.16 -12.24
N ALA A 311 -4.03 -35.44 -11.79
CA ALA A 311 -4.15 -34.37 -10.84
C ALA A 311 -3.42 -33.10 -11.28
N ILE A 312 -4.03 -31.96 -11.01
CA ILE A 312 -3.45 -30.63 -11.29
C ILE A 312 -3.51 -29.82 -10.00
N ALA A 313 -2.35 -29.34 -9.55
CA ALA A 313 -2.27 -28.38 -8.45
C ALA A 313 -2.41 -26.96 -8.98
N GLY A 314 -3.28 -26.15 -8.37
CA GLY A 314 -3.40 -24.73 -8.67
C GLY A 314 -2.26 -23.90 -8.06
N ASP A 315 -2.04 -22.71 -8.57
CA ASP A 315 -0.99 -21.77 -8.16
C ASP A 315 -1.20 -21.18 -6.75
N LEU A 316 -2.44 -21.19 -6.25
CA LEU A 316 -2.76 -20.76 -4.89
C LEU A 316 -2.78 -21.90 -3.85
N ALA A 317 -2.39 -23.14 -4.26
CA ALA A 317 -2.29 -24.25 -3.33
C ALA A 317 -1.04 -24.10 -2.43
N CYS A 318 -1.18 -24.46 -1.14
CA CYS A 318 -0.03 -24.47 -0.23
C CYS A 318 0.94 -25.62 -0.54
N ALA A 319 2.21 -25.47 -0.18
CA ALA A 319 3.25 -26.47 -0.44
C ALA A 319 2.92 -27.83 0.19
N GLU A 320 2.32 -27.86 1.37
CA GLU A 320 1.88 -29.09 2.06
C GLU A 320 0.77 -29.80 1.26
N GLY A 321 -0.20 -29.05 0.71
CA GLY A 321 -1.26 -29.58 -0.13
C GLY A 321 -0.71 -30.16 -1.43
N MET A 322 0.24 -29.48 -2.08
CA MET A 322 0.93 -29.96 -3.29
C MET A 322 1.72 -31.26 -2.99
N MET A 323 2.42 -31.32 -1.87
CA MET A 323 3.16 -32.52 -1.47
C MET A 323 2.21 -33.69 -1.16
N ALA A 324 1.13 -33.45 -0.43
CA ALA A 324 0.12 -34.48 -0.17
C ALA A 324 -0.52 -35.00 -1.44
N LEU A 325 -0.80 -34.12 -2.41
CA LEU A 325 -1.31 -34.52 -3.72
C LEU A 325 -0.32 -35.39 -4.50
N LYS A 326 0.96 -35.01 -4.49
CA LYS A 326 2.04 -35.81 -5.09
C LYS A 326 2.14 -37.19 -4.46
N ASP A 327 2.09 -37.28 -3.15
CA ASP A 327 2.17 -38.55 -2.40
C ASP A 327 0.94 -39.42 -2.68
N LEU A 328 -0.26 -38.84 -2.78
CA LEU A 328 -1.48 -39.55 -3.15
C LEU A 328 -1.36 -40.13 -4.55
N MET A 329 -0.91 -39.36 -5.54
CA MET A 329 -0.74 -39.84 -6.90
C MET A 329 0.32 -40.94 -7.02
N ALA A 330 1.42 -40.82 -6.26
CA ALA A 330 2.42 -41.87 -6.18
C ALA A 330 1.87 -43.19 -5.58
N GLN A 331 1.08 -43.10 -4.49
CA GLN A 331 0.43 -44.27 -3.88
C GLN A 331 -0.63 -44.93 -4.80
N LEU A 332 -1.32 -44.12 -5.59
CA LEU A 332 -2.25 -44.60 -6.62
C LEU A 332 -1.52 -45.26 -7.81
N GLY A 333 -0.22 -45.04 -7.96
CA GLY A 333 0.56 -45.50 -9.11
C GLY A 333 0.27 -44.72 -10.40
N SER A 334 -0.29 -43.50 -10.30
CA SER A 334 -0.53 -42.63 -11.46
C SER A 334 0.62 -41.63 -11.68
N PRO A 335 1.21 -41.60 -12.89
CA PRO A 335 2.22 -40.61 -13.25
C PRO A 335 1.65 -39.24 -13.68
N ASN A 336 0.33 -39.13 -13.78
CA ASN A 336 -0.34 -37.99 -14.40
C ASN A 336 -0.54 -36.83 -13.38
N LEU A 337 0.53 -36.14 -13.10
CA LEU A 337 0.52 -34.99 -12.16
C LEU A 337 1.15 -33.78 -12.83
N ASP A 338 0.47 -32.63 -12.77
CA ASP A 338 0.98 -31.36 -13.30
C ASP A 338 0.60 -30.18 -12.39
N CYS A 339 1.33 -29.06 -12.53
CA CYS A 339 1.05 -27.78 -11.88
C CYS A 339 1.30 -26.59 -12.83
N ARG A 340 1.65 -26.86 -14.10
CA ARG A 340 1.97 -25.82 -15.08
C ARG A 340 0.68 -25.24 -15.66
N GLN A 341 0.63 -23.92 -15.71
CA GLN A 341 -0.45 -23.22 -16.40
C GLN A 341 -0.17 -23.15 -17.91
N ASP A 342 -1.20 -23.23 -18.70
CA ASP A 342 -1.19 -22.95 -20.15
C ASP A 342 -0.06 -23.63 -20.95
N GLY A 343 0.38 -24.80 -20.52
CA GLY A 343 1.43 -25.56 -21.18
C GLY A 343 2.83 -24.99 -21.04
N ALA A 344 3.07 -24.16 -20.00
CA ALA A 344 4.37 -23.59 -19.71
C ALA A 344 5.51 -24.63 -19.73
N GLN A 345 6.60 -24.32 -20.42
CA GLN A 345 7.78 -25.18 -20.56
C GLN A 345 8.83 -24.78 -19.53
N LEU A 346 8.77 -25.34 -18.33
CA LEU A 346 9.81 -25.13 -17.33
C LEU A 346 10.97 -26.11 -17.53
N PRO A 347 12.24 -25.67 -17.50
CA PRO A 347 13.38 -26.55 -17.59
C PRO A 347 13.40 -27.56 -16.44
N THR A 348 13.48 -28.85 -16.77
CA THR A 348 13.48 -29.95 -15.80
C THR A 348 14.88 -30.50 -15.47
N ASN A 349 15.94 -29.81 -15.90
CA ASN A 349 17.33 -30.22 -15.69
C ASN A 349 17.85 -30.08 -14.24
N GLY A 350 16.95 -29.80 -13.29
CA GLY A 350 17.26 -29.67 -11.87
C GLY A 350 17.84 -28.30 -11.46
N ASN A 351 18.13 -27.41 -12.40
CA ASN A 351 18.62 -26.07 -12.06
C ASN A 351 17.45 -25.07 -11.95
N ARG A 352 17.05 -24.77 -10.73
CA ARG A 352 15.95 -23.86 -10.43
C ARG A 352 16.23 -22.42 -10.84
N ALA A 353 17.50 -22.03 -10.97
CA ALA A 353 17.89 -20.68 -11.40
C ALA A 353 17.34 -20.31 -12.80
N ASN A 354 16.98 -21.31 -13.62
CA ASN A 354 16.46 -21.09 -14.97
C ASN A 354 15.05 -20.46 -15.01
N TYR A 355 14.30 -20.50 -13.90
CA TYR A 355 12.94 -19.96 -13.82
C TYR A 355 12.64 -19.16 -12.54
N LEU A 356 13.62 -18.95 -11.68
CA LEU A 356 13.49 -18.07 -10.51
C LEU A 356 14.03 -16.69 -10.85
N PHE A 357 13.42 -15.67 -10.26
CA PHE A 357 13.92 -14.31 -10.32
C PHE A 357 15.12 -14.16 -9.37
N ASN A 358 16.32 -14.50 -9.86
CA ASN A 358 17.53 -14.65 -9.04
C ASN A 358 18.06 -13.33 -8.49
N THR A 359 17.82 -12.22 -9.18
CA THR A 359 18.26 -10.89 -8.75
C THR A 359 17.56 -10.48 -7.46
N GLY A 360 16.29 -10.88 -7.28
CA GLY A 360 15.44 -10.39 -6.21
C GLY A 360 14.86 -9.00 -6.53
N ILE A 361 13.77 -8.66 -5.85
CA ILE A 361 12.99 -7.45 -6.15
C ILE A 361 13.78 -6.19 -5.77
N ALA A 362 14.44 -6.16 -4.61
CA ALA A 362 15.21 -5.00 -4.14
C ALA A 362 16.32 -4.59 -5.11
N ASN A 363 17.02 -5.57 -5.68
CA ASN A 363 18.17 -5.30 -6.55
C ASN A 363 17.78 -4.74 -7.94
N ILE A 364 16.50 -4.58 -8.25
CA ILE A 364 16.05 -3.81 -9.42
C ILE A 364 16.52 -2.34 -9.28
N ASP A 365 16.58 -1.82 -8.08
CA ASP A 365 17.00 -0.44 -7.82
C ASP A 365 18.46 -0.18 -8.23
N ASP A 366 19.31 -1.22 -8.26
CA ASP A 366 20.72 -1.18 -8.63
C ASP A 366 21.01 -1.70 -10.06
N ALA A 367 19.97 -2.13 -10.79
CA ALA A 367 20.14 -2.70 -12.11
C ALA A 367 20.49 -1.64 -13.18
N ASP A 368 21.32 -2.01 -14.15
CA ASP A 368 21.75 -1.15 -15.28
C ASP A 368 20.76 -1.21 -16.46
N ALA A 369 20.05 -2.32 -16.63
CA ALA A 369 19.09 -2.53 -17.71
C ALA A 369 18.06 -3.60 -17.33
N LEU A 370 16.90 -3.59 -17.99
CA LEU A 370 15.84 -4.58 -17.82
C LEU A 370 15.36 -5.09 -19.18
N LEU A 371 15.18 -6.41 -19.30
CA LEU A 371 14.48 -7.02 -20.42
C LEU A 371 13.25 -7.76 -19.90
N ILE A 372 12.07 -7.36 -20.37
CA ILE A 372 10.80 -8.00 -20.07
C ILE A 372 10.42 -8.92 -21.22
N ILE A 373 10.13 -10.19 -20.94
CA ILE A 373 9.83 -11.20 -21.96
C ILE A 373 8.46 -11.83 -21.64
N GLY A 374 7.47 -11.62 -22.51
CA GLY A 374 6.16 -12.27 -22.47
C GLY A 374 5.32 -11.97 -21.23
N SER A 375 5.58 -10.85 -20.54
CA SER A 375 4.87 -10.44 -19.31
C SER A 375 4.48 -8.96 -19.38
N ASN A 376 3.36 -8.63 -18.75
CA ASN A 376 2.94 -7.26 -18.49
C ASN A 376 2.98 -6.98 -16.97
N PRO A 377 4.11 -6.45 -16.44
CA PRO A 377 4.26 -6.23 -15.00
C PRO A 377 3.21 -5.31 -14.40
N ARG A 378 2.67 -4.35 -15.17
CA ARG A 378 1.63 -3.46 -14.71
C ARG A 378 0.37 -4.23 -14.29
N ARG A 379 -0.02 -5.25 -15.05
CA ARG A 379 -1.25 -6.05 -14.80
C ARG A 379 -0.99 -7.26 -13.91
N GLU A 380 0.13 -7.93 -14.12
CA GLU A 380 0.44 -9.19 -13.43
C GLU A 380 1.01 -8.95 -12.02
N ALA A 381 1.86 -7.91 -11.86
CA ALA A 381 2.54 -7.59 -10.62
C ALA A 381 2.70 -6.06 -10.45
N PRO A 382 1.60 -5.32 -10.21
CA PRO A 382 1.61 -3.86 -10.20
C PRO A 382 2.63 -3.23 -9.24
N VAL A 383 2.88 -3.86 -8.10
CA VAL A 383 3.86 -3.39 -7.11
C VAL A 383 5.29 -3.54 -7.64
N LEU A 384 5.58 -4.63 -8.34
CA LEU A 384 6.86 -4.80 -9.04
C LEU A 384 7.04 -3.73 -10.13
N ASN A 385 5.97 -3.45 -10.89
CA ASN A 385 5.97 -2.39 -11.89
C ASN A 385 6.26 -1.01 -11.30
N ALA A 386 5.72 -0.70 -10.11
CA ALA A 386 6.02 0.54 -9.39
C ALA A 386 7.52 0.66 -9.08
N ARG A 387 8.19 -0.43 -8.66
CA ARG A 387 9.64 -0.46 -8.43
C ARG A 387 10.44 -0.30 -9.72
N ILE A 388 10.05 -0.97 -10.80
CA ILE A 388 10.65 -0.80 -12.13
C ILE A 388 10.54 0.67 -12.57
N ARG A 389 9.37 1.26 -12.40
CA ARG A 389 9.14 2.67 -12.70
C ARG A 389 10.01 3.59 -11.85
N LYS A 390 10.11 3.36 -10.54
CA LYS A 390 11.00 4.11 -9.63
C LYS A 390 12.43 4.13 -10.16
N ARG A 391 12.97 2.96 -10.54
CA ARG A 391 14.31 2.85 -11.10
C ARG A 391 14.44 3.56 -12.47
N TRP A 392 13.43 3.45 -13.31
CA TRP A 392 13.40 4.12 -14.62
C TRP A 392 13.38 5.65 -14.50
N VAL A 393 12.58 6.20 -13.58
CA VAL A 393 12.51 7.65 -13.34
C VAL A 393 13.83 8.21 -12.82
N ALA A 394 14.62 7.43 -12.08
CA ALA A 394 15.96 7.81 -11.66
C ALA A 394 16.95 8.00 -12.83
N GLY A 395 16.61 7.54 -14.04
CA GLY A 395 17.36 7.73 -15.27
C GLY A 395 18.39 6.65 -15.56
N ASN A 396 18.92 6.66 -16.79
CA ASN A 396 19.95 5.73 -17.27
C ASN A 396 19.59 4.24 -17.07
N PHE A 397 18.32 3.89 -17.30
CA PHE A 397 17.79 2.53 -17.16
C PHE A 397 17.02 2.14 -18.42
N PRO A 398 17.68 1.59 -19.45
CA PRO A 398 17.00 1.10 -20.64
C PRO A 398 16.14 -0.12 -20.32
N ILE A 399 14.92 -0.12 -20.83
CA ILE A 399 13.99 -1.24 -20.73
C ILE A 399 13.69 -1.76 -22.13
N GLY A 400 13.99 -3.02 -22.38
CA GLY A 400 13.57 -3.75 -23.59
C GLY A 400 12.34 -4.62 -23.31
N ILE A 401 11.46 -4.78 -24.29
CA ILE A 401 10.26 -5.59 -24.19
C ILE A 401 10.21 -6.56 -25.39
N ILE A 402 9.98 -7.84 -25.10
CA ILE A 402 9.66 -8.88 -26.10
C ILE A 402 8.27 -9.41 -25.70
N GLY A 403 7.23 -9.08 -26.46
CA GLY A 403 5.86 -9.46 -26.16
C GLY A 403 4.86 -8.72 -27.05
N GLN A 404 3.62 -8.70 -26.64
CA GLN A 404 2.59 -7.90 -27.31
C GLN A 404 2.81 -6.42 -26.99
N ASP A 405 2.58 -5.58 -28.00
CA ASP A 405 2.55 -4.14 -27.85
C ASP A 405 1.21 -3.80 -27.16
N GLU A 406 1.28 -3.61 -25.85
CA GLU A 406 0.14 -3.14 -25.04
C GLU A 406 0.45 -1.73 -24.56
N ASP A 407 -0.44 -0.77 -24.87
CA ASP A 407 -0.40 0.62 -24.39
C ASP A 407 -0.45 0.76 -22.85
#